data_6b29ab09fc0d9ce74758b81ba2a7121a
#
_entry.id   6b29ab09fc0d9ce74758b81ba2a7121a
#
_cell.length_a   1.000
_cell.length_b   1.000
_cell.length_c   1.000
_cell.angle_alpha   90.00
_cell.angle_beta   90.00
_cell.angle_gamma   90.00
#
_symmetry.space_group_name_H-M   'P 1'
#
loop_
_entity.id
_entity.type
_entity.pdbx_description
1 polymer ?
#
loop_
_entity_poly.entity_id
_entity_poly.type
_entity_poly.pdbx_seq_one_letter_code
_entity_poly.pdbx_strand_id
1 'polypeptide(L)'
;MGHFAKQLSAQEIKQGYALLNLMEHLDREMDLLNQRRIRVGPTTPEGRRITQIKQSHLRKLQSCISELNTSGFNDWLLHQQPA
;
A
#
# COMPACT_ATOMS: atom_id res chain seq x y z
N MET A 1 11.26 -24.54 19.60
CA MET A 1 10.68 -24.91 18.32
C MET A 1 10.60 -23.67 17.43
N GLY A 2 11.18 -23.75 16.24
CA GLY A 2 11.16 -22.64 15.33
C GLY A 2 9.78 -22.39 14.72
N HIS A 3 9.48 -21.16 14.46
CA HIS A 3 8.31 -20.82 13.69
C HIS A 3 8.64 -20.94 12.22
N PHE A 4 7.86 -21.72 11.53
CA PHE A 4 7.99 -21.81 10.08
C PHE A 4 7.14 -20.73 9.45
N ALA A 5 7.73 -20.03 8.50
CA ALA A 5 6.94 -19.12 7.68
C ALA A 5 5.85 -19.92 6.98
N LYS A 6 4.66 -19.38 6.92
CA LYS A 6 3.57 -19.99 6.18
C LYS A 6 4.01 -20.18 4.73
N GLN A 7 3.83 -21.39 4.23
CA GLN A 7 4.07 -21.65 2.82
C GLN A 7 2.89 -21.09 2.02
N LEU A 8 3.20 -20.23 1.08
CA LEU A 8 2.20 -19.62 0.24
C LEU A 8 2.14 -20.32 -1.11
N SER A 9 0.92 -20.43 -1.65
CA SER A 9 0.74 -20.92 -3.01
C SER A 9 1.27 -19.88 -4.00
N ALA A 10 1.51 -20.32 -5.25
CA ALA A 10 1.92 -19.42 -6.31
C ALA A 10 0.93 -18.27 -6.50
N GLN A 11 -0.37 -18.56 -6.35
CA GLN A 11 -1.42 -17.55 -6.46
C GLN A 11 -1.34 -16.53 -5.33
N GLU A 12 -1.11 -16.99 -4.10
CA GLU A 12 -0.96 -16.10 -2.94
C GLU A 12 0.26 -15.20 -3.06
N ILE A 13 1.37 -15.74 -3.57
CA ILE A 13 2.59 -14.96 -3.81
C ILE A 13 2.34 -13.89 -4.86
N LYS A 14 1.71 -14.26 -5.96
CA LYS A 14 1.37 -13.33 -7.03
C LYS A 14 0.48 -12.19 -6.52
N GLN A 15 -0.52 -12.52 -5.72
CA GLN A 15 -1.42 -11.54 -5.14
C GLN A 15 -0.68 -10.60 -4.18
N GLY A 16 0.24 -11.11 -3.38
CA GLY A 16 1.06 -10.31 -2.49
C GLY A 16 1.89 -9.28 -3.24
N TYR A 17 2.55 -9.67 -4.32
CA TYR A 17 3.31 -8.74 -5.14
C TYR A 17 2.40 -7.72 -5.83
N ALA A 18 1.21 -8.12 -6.25
CA ALA A 18 0.24 -7.19 -6.82
C ALA A 18 -0.17 -6.12 -5.81
N LEU A 19 -0.34 -6.49 -4.54
CA LEU A 19 -0.65 -5.54 -3.48
C LEU A 19 0.51 -4.57 -3.24
N LEU A 20 1.76 -5.04 -3.25
CA LEU A 20 2.91 -4.17 -3.11
C LEU A 20 2.99 -3.16 -4.27
N ASN A 21 2.74 -3.61 -5.49
CA ASN A 21 2.73 -2.75 -6.66
C ASN A 21 1.62 -1.69 -6.55
N LEU A 22 0.45 -2.08 -6.06
CA LEU A 22 -0.65 -1.15 -5.84
C LEU A 22 -0.28 -0.10 -4.79
N MET A 23 0.37 -0.51 -3.71
CA MET A 23 0.82 0.42 -2.66
C MET A 23 1.82 1.44 -3.21
N GLU A 24 2.77 0.99 -4.03
CA GLU A 24 3.71 1.92 -4.68
C GLU A 24 3.00 2.92 -5.57
N HIS A 25 2.03 2.45 -6.33
CA HIS A 25 1.24 3.31 -7.22
C HIS A 25 0.45 4.35 -6.43
N LEU A 26 -0.22 3.93 -5.35
CA LEU A 26 -0.98 4.83 -4.49
C LEU A 26 -0.07 5.88 -3.84
N ASP A 27 1.12 5.47 -3.43
CA ASP A 27 2.10 6.34 -2.80
C ASP A 27 2.54 7.45 -3.77
N ARG A 28 2.85 7.08 -5.00
CA ARG A 28 3.23 8.05 -6.04
C ARG A 28 2.08 8.99 -6.38
N GLU A 29 0.85 8.46 -6.46
CA GLU A 29 -0.31 9.32 -6.70
C GLU A 29 -0.53 10.31 -5.57
N MET A 30 -0.34 9.88 -4.33
CA MET A 30 -0.48 10.79 -3.18
C MET A 30 0.55 11.90 -3.21
N ASP A 31 1.79 11.61 -3.62
CA ASP A 31 2.81 12.64 -3.79
C ASP A 31 2.41 13.68 -4.84
N LEU A 32 1.90 13.24 -5.98
CA LEU A 32 1.44 14.12 -7.03
C LEU A 32 0.25 14.97 -6.57
N LEU A 33 -0.69 14.35 -5.88
CA LEU A 33 -1.85 15.05 -5.33
C LEU A 33 -1.42 16.09 -4.30
N ASN A 34 -0.44 15.76 -3.47
CA ASN A 34 0.06 16.67 -2.47
C ASN A 34 0.72 17.90 -3.09
N GLN A 35 1.52 17.70 -4.14
CA GLN A 35 2.13 18.80 -4.90
C GLN A 35 1.06 19.69 -5.50
N ARG A 36 0.02 19.10 -6.08
CA ARG A 36 -1.08 19.85 -6.67
C ARG A 36 -1.86 20.62 -5.60
N ARG A 37 -2.10 19.99 -4.44
CA ARG A 37 -2.80 20.64 -3.32
C ARG A 37 -2.06 21.89 -2.86
N ILE A 38 -0.74 21.82 -2.77
CA ILE A 38 0.08 22.98 -2.41
C ILE A 38 -0.07 24.08 -3.44
N ARG A 39 -0.09 23.72 -4.72
CA ARG A 39 -0.17 24.67 -5.82
C ARG A 39 -1.53 25.39 -5.87
N VAL A 40 -2.63 24.66 -5.68
CA VAL A 40 -3.98 25.23 -5.79
C VAL A 40 -4.47 25.82 -4.48
N GLY A 41 -3.82 25.51 -3.37
CA GLY A 41 -4.22 25.97 -2.04
C GLY A 41 -5.12 24.95 -1.32
N PRO A 42 -4.79 24.61 -0.06
CA PRO A 42 -5.49 23.54 0.67
C PRO A 42 -6.94 23.88 1.04
N THR A 43 -7.30 25.16 1.09
CA THR A 43 -8.62 25.60 1.48
C THR A 43 -9.55 25.87 0.30
N THR A 44 -9.04 25.81 -0.92
CA THR A 44 -9.86 25.95 -2.13
C THR A 44 -10.75 24.72 -2.33
N PRO A 45 -11.84 24.84 -3.11
CA PRO A 45 -12.66 23.66 -3.42
C PRO A 45 -11.86 22.54 -4.05
N GLU A 46 -10.91 22.85 -4.93
CA GLU A 46 -10.04 21.85 -5.54
C GLU A 46 -9.12 21.21 -4.51
N GLY A 47 -8.53 22.01 -3.61
CA GLY A 47 -7.67 21.50 -2.54
C GLY A 47 -8.41 20.56 -1.60
N ARG A 48 -9.68 20.88 -1.28
CA ARG A 48 -10.52 20.01 -0.46
C ARG A 48 -10.83 18.68 -1.14
N ARG A 49 -11.09 18.74 -2.45
CA ARG A 49 -11.31 17.53 -3.25
C ARG A 49 -10.08 16.64 -3.23
N ILE A 50 -8.91 17.23 -3.42
CA ILE A 50 -7.63 16.50 -3.36
C ILE A 50 -7.45 15.83 -2.00
N THR A 51 -7.78 16.52 -0.91
CA THR A 51 -7.71 15.95 0.44
C THR A 51 -8.60 14.71 0.56
N GLN A 52 -9.81 14.75 0.01
CA GLN A 52 -10.72 13.61 0.03
C GLN A 52 -10.16 12.43 -0.77
N ILE A 53 -9.58 12.69 -1.94
CA ILE A 53 -8.95 11.65 -2.75
C ILE A 53 -7.79 11.01 -1.99
N LYS A 54 -6.94 11.82 -1.35
CA LYS A 54 -5.84 11.33 -0.53
C LYS A 54 -6.33 10.43 0.60
N GLN A 55 -7.40 10.81 1.27
CA GLN A 55 -7.99 10.00 2.34
C GLN A 55 -8.47 8.65 1.81
N SER A 56 -9.06 8.64 0.63
CA SER A 56 -9.48 7.40 -0.02
C SER A 56 -8.26 6.50 -0.32
N HIS A 57 -7.18 7.08 -0.80
CA HIS A 57 -5.93 6.35 -1.08
C HIS A 57 -5.33 5.79 0.21
N LEU A 58 -5.35 6.56 1.30
CA LEU A 58 -4.87 6.09 2.60
C LEU A 58 -5.64 4.89 3.11
N ARG A 59 -6.96 4.89 2.94
CA ARG A 59 -7.79 3.73 3.31
C ARG A 59 -7.43 2.50 2.50
N LYS A 60 -7.18 2.67 1.21
CA LYS A 60 -6.75 1.57 0.35
C LYS A 60 -5.38 1.04 0.78
N LEU A 61 -4.45 1.93 1.12
CA LEU A 61 -3.14 1.53 1.64
C LEU A 61 -3.27 0.72 2.93
N GLN A 62 -4.09 1.18 3.86
CA GLN A 62 -4.32 0.46 5.11
C GLN A 62 -4.91 -0.91 4.86
N SER A 63 -5.83 -1.02 3.90
CA SER A 63 -6.42 -2.29 3.51
C SER A 63 -5.36 -3.23 2.92
N CYS A 64 -4.47 -2.71 2.08
CA CYS A 64 -3.37 -3.49 1.51
C CYS A 64 -2.44 -4.01 2.59
N ILE A 65 -2.06 -3.15 3.54
CA ILE A 65 -1.17 -3.52 4.65
C ILE A 65 -1.81 -4.62 5.48
N SER A 66 -3.08 -4.46 5.81
CA SER A 66 -3.83 -5.45 6.59
C SER A 66 -3.87 -6.79 5.87
N GLU A 67 -4.14 -6.78 4.58
CA GLU A 67 -4.23 -8.00 3.79
C GLU A 67 -2.87 -8.69 3.67
N LEU A 68 -1.79 -7.93 3.45
CA LEU A 68 -0.44 -8.48 3.40
C LEU A 68 -0.05 -9.15 4.72
N ASN A 69 -0.44 -8.55 5.85
CA ASN A 69 -0.16 -9.13 7.16
C ASN A 69 -1.02 -10.38 7.42
N THR A 70 -2.30 -10.29 7.13
CA THR A 70 -3.24 -11.39 7.39
C THR A 70 -2.95 -12.60 6.53
N SER A 71 -2.55 -12.41 5.29
CA SER A 71 -2.23 -13.50 4.38
C SER A 71 -0.91 -14.20 4.69
N GLY A 72 -0.05 -13.56 5.51
CA GLY A 72 1.28 -14.08 5.81
C GLY A 72 2.32 -13.75 4.75
N PHE A 73 1.98 -12.92 3.77
CA PHE A 73 2.91 -12.56 2.69
C PHE A 73 4.14 -11.83 3.21
N ASN A 74 3.97 -10.90 4.14
CA ASN A 74 5.10 -10.16 4.71
C ASN A 74 6.09 -11.10 5.40
N ASP A 75 5.59 -12.04 6.16
CA ASP A 75 6.41 -13.03 6.84
C ASP A 75 7.15 -13.91 5.83
N TRP A 76 6.43 -14.37 4.81
CA TRP A 76 7.02 -15.15 3.74
C TRP A 76 8.14 -14.37 3.02
N LEU A 77 7.88 -13.10 2.71
CA LEU A 77 8.83 -12.25 2.00
C LEU A 77 10.12 -12.05 2.80
N LEU A 78 10.01 -11.84 4.11
CA LEU A 78 11.18 -11.70 4.97
C LEU A 78 12.06 -12.94 4.95
N HIS A 79 11.47 -14.13 4.84
CA HIS A 79 12.22 -15.39 4.78
C HIS A 79 12.86 -15.65 3.42
N GLN A 80 12.51 -14.89 2.39
CA GLN A 80 13.12 -15.00 1.07
C GLN A 80 14.36 -14.13 0.92
N GLN A 81 14.57 -13.19 1.83
CA GLN A 81 15.72 -12.30 1.74
C GLN A 81 16.97 -12.99 2.27
N PRO A 82 18.09 -12.84 1.57
CA PRO A 82 19.35 -13.39 2.09
C PRO A 82 19.76 -12.69 3.37
N ALA A 83 20.32 -13.47 4.26
CA ALA A 83 20.78 -12.95 5.54
C ALA A 83 21.94 -11.97 5.36
#